data_5dfe338ee6b0c93bec37d9e0621cd2d7
#
_entry.id   5dfe338ee6b0c93bec37d9e0621cd2d7
#
_cell.length_a   1.000
_cell.length_b   1.000
_cell.length_c   1.000
_cell.angle_alpha   90.00
_cell.angle_beta   90.00
_cell.angle_gamma   90.00
#
_symmetry.space_group_name_H-M   'P 1'
#
loop_
_entity.id
_entity.type
_entity.pdbx_description
1 polymer ?
#
loop_
_entity_poly.entity_id
_entity_poly.type
_entity_poly.pdbx_seq_one_letter_code
_entity_poly.pdbx_strand_id
1 'polypeptide(L)'
;MAFVDQLDQTIEKIIDEAIDYYMDSVGFFRAQTGNFHFTQDPTWEITPPGKPARSAGGQVTHSGSPEEWGFEYGSGTNAGSFVYAHFEDTIRDMFSWWREIPTPADFDQYLNYLRDAAWYISLTSTGDKVQDIGNVELTAVKFLQDHIGGDDMNGPMIYAFDQNFCTPLPQVIHGQYAVMLLAGTTLCGEKEIWTNAEQDILNIANEMLKGMQARGSGHEINIKTIISLISIATVFPVPGKQILSGAGTVLGALDSLLHPGGQPTQPPAKFEAGSPDGVIGKGKDALKTLAQSIRTLEDDMANKLKDAMNTVTSRAGSFDLPKPKLLDTTEIDEMKVNLDELHFIATDTLPKIEKQLNLASDNASYGGYCSDAWYRPIDIGVSDTVYGPYEEWSAISSLAKELTADLAWEVKASGEHLAIATEQTGRTEAQIEDSMKRHAKMLEDGSGYDPIGDATKWVNEHR
;
A
#
# COMPACT_ATOMS: atom_id res chain seq x y z
N MET A 1 16.22 12.66 -12.70
CA MET A 1 15.41 13.92 -12.64
C MET A 1 14.13 13.53 -11.95
N ALA A 2 13.70 14.26 -10.94
CA ALA A 2 12.47 13.96 -10.22
C ALA A 2 11.25 14.04 -11.18
N PHE A 3 10.17 13.34 -10.88
CA PHE A 3 8.93 13.34 -11.66
C PHE A 3 8.45 14.77 -11.94
N VAL A 4 8.31 15.60 -10.88
CA VAL A 4 7.83 16.98 -11.00
C VAL A 4 8.69 17.82 -11.94
N ASP A 5 10.02 17.70 -11.88
CA ASP A 5 10.92 18.45 -12.78
C ASP A 5 10.70 18.08 -14.25
N GLN A 6 10.45 16.79 -14.53
CA GLN A 6 10.18 16.33 -15.91
C GLN A 6 8.82 16.81 -16.40
N LEU A 7 7.82 16.74 -15.53
CA LEU A 7 6.47 17.23 -15.83
C LEU A 7 6.50 18.72 -16.13
N ASP A 8 7.14 19.54 -15.28
CA ASP A 8 7.25 20.98 -15.45
C ASP A 8 7.93 21.35 -16.77
N GLN A 9 9.05 20.68 -17.10
CA GLN A 9 9.72 20.91 -18.39
C GLN A 9 8.84 20.55 -19.58
N THR A 10 8.01 19.51 -19.45
CA THR A 10 7.09 19.11 -20.53
C THR A 10 5.93 20.09 -20.64
N ILE A 11 5.37 20.55 -19.51
CA ILE A 11 4.32 21.57 -19.46
C ILE A 11 4.77 22.86 -20.17
N GLU A 12 5.98 23.36 -19.88
CA GLU A 12 6.50 24.55 -20.57
C GLU A 12 6.56 24.37 -22.09
N LYS A 13 6.98 23.20 -22.57
CA LYS A 13 7.01 22.89 -23.99
C LYS A 13 5.60 22.81 -24.59
N ILE A 14 4.65 22.21 -23.86
CA ILE A 14 3.25 22.15 -24.32
C ILE A 14 2.67 23.56 -24.48
N ILE A 15 2.93 24.45 -23.52
CA ILE A 15 2.49 25.82 -23.54
C ILE A 15 3.06 26.56 -24.76
N ASP A 16 4.37 26.47 -24.97
CA ASP A 16 5.02 27.13 -26.12
C ASP A 16 4.46 26.61 -27.45
N GLU A 17 4.30 25.29 -27.61
CA GLU A 17 3.76 24.70 -28.85
C GLU A 17 2.25 24.99 -29.04
N ALA A 18 1.46 25.06 -27.95
CA ALA A 18 0.04 25.42 -28.04
C ALA A 18 -0.15 26.84 -28.54
N ILE A 19 0.67 27.78 -28.05
CA ILE A 19 0.68 29.18 -28.52
C ILE A 19 1.09 29.22 -29.99
N ASP A 20 2.15 28.51 -30.38
CA ASP A 20 2.60 28.47 -31.78
C ASP A 20 1.54 27.86 -32.70
N TYR A 21 0.90 26.78 -32.28
CA TYR A 21 -0.18 26.14 -33.04
C TYR A 21 -1.38 27.08 -33.22
N TYR A 22 -1.81 27.78 -32.16
CA TYR A 22 -2.88 28.73 -32.24
C TYR A 22 -2.52 29.90 -33.17
N MET A 23 -1.34 30.47 -32.98
CA MET A 23 -0.88 31.62 -33.81
C MET A 23 -0.76 31.24 -35.27
N ASP A 24 -0.26 30.05 -35.60
CA ASP A 24 -0.24 29.53 -36.98
C ASP A 24 -1.68 29.42 -37.56
N SER A 25 -2.63 28.96 -36.76
CA SER A 25 -4.02 28.78 -37.20
C SER A 25 -4.72 30.09 -37.55
N VAL A 26 -4.28 31.19 -36.94
CA VAL A 26 -4.77 32.56 -37.21
C VAL A 26 -3.86 33.35 -38.17
N GLY A 27 -2.89 32.68 -38.81
CA GLY A 27 -2.07 33.22 -39.88
C GLY A 27 -0.79 33.91 -39.43
N PHE A 28 -0.30 33.70 -38.22
CA PHE A 28 0.98 34.21 -37.74
C PHE A 28 2.03 33.10 -37.66
N PHE A 29 3.28 33.43 -37.92
CA PHE A 29 4.42 32.52 -37.73
C PHE A 29 5.43 33.14 -36.76
N ARG A 30 6.09 32.30 -35.97
CA ARG A 30 7.15 32.75 -35.07
C ARG A 30 8.45 32.99 -35.82
N ALA A 31 8.95 34.21 -35.79
CA ALA A 31 10.24 34.56 -36.36
C ALA A 31 11.41 34.17 -35.47
N GLN A 32 12.64 34.19 -36.01
CA GLN A 32 13.87 33.91 -35.24
C GLN A 32 14.08 34.85 -34.04
N THR A 33 13.50 36.06 -34.08
CA THR A 33 13.49 37.01 -32.95
C THR A 33 12.61 36.57 -31.78
N GLY A 34 11.77 35.57 -31.98
CA GLY A 34 10.77 35.12 -31.03
C GLY A 34 9.41 35.82 -31.14
N ASN A 35 9.32 36.90 -31.97
CA ASN A 35 8.07 37.59 -32.24
C ASN A 35 7.24 36.84 -33.28
N PHE A 36 5.91 37.06 -33.28
CA PHE A 36 5.04 36.53 -34.31
C PHE A 36 4.80 37.57 -35.38
N HIS A 37 4.93 37.16 -36.64
CA HIS A 37 4.66 37.98 -37.82
C HIS A 37 3.48 37.42 -38.59
N PHE A 38 2.60 38.29 -39.10
CA PHE A 38 1.50 37.87 -39.95
C PHE A 38 1.98 37.44 -41.32
N THR A 39 1.53 36.27 -41.77
CA THR A 39 2.02 35.65 -43.01
C THR A 39 1.74 36.49 -44.26
N GLN A 40 0.59 37.20 -44.30
CA GLN A 40 0.21 37.99 -45.45
C GLN A 40 0.81 39.44 -45.45
N ASP A 41 1.15 39.96 -44.26
CA ASP A 41 1.80 41.23 -44.07
C ASP A 41 2.77 41.21 -42.89
N PRO A 42 4.08 40.93 -43.11
CA PRO A 42 5.10 40.81 -42.07
C PRO A 42 5.32 42.10 -41.24
N THR A 43 4.74 43.21 -41.61
CA THR A 43 4.79 44.43 -40.79
C THR A 43 3.91 44.33 -39.55
N TRP A 44 3.01 43.36 -39.52
CA TRP A 44 2.20 43.07 -38.37
C TRP A 44 2.99 42.13 -37.45
N GLU A 45 3.28 42.63 -36.27
CA GLU A 45 4.12 41.95 -35.31
C GLU A 45 3.43 41.87 -33.96
N ILE A 46 3.48 40.68 -33.34
CA ILE A 46 3.05 40.45 -31.97
C ILE A 46 4.28 40.10 -31.15
N THR A 47 4.59 40.94 -30.18
CA THR A 47 5.67 40.70 -29.23
C THR A 47 5.17 39.82 -28.11
N PRO A 48 5.82 38.67 -27.80
CA PRO A 48 5.46 37.83 -26.69
C PRO A 48 5.48 38.60 -25.36
N PRO A 49 4.54 38.31 -24.42
CA PRO A 49 4.56 38.91 -23.10
C PRO A 49 5.82 38.52 -22.33
N GLY A 50 6.25 39.40 -21.41
CA GLY A 50 7.45 39.14 -20.62
C GLY A 50 7.32 37.98 -19.68
N LYS A 51 7.98 36.86 -19.98
CA LYS A 51 8.52 35.96 -18.96
C LYS A 51 9.83 36.58 -18.41
N PRO A 52 10.42 36.08 -17.28
CA PRO A 52 11.63 36.73 -16.71
C PRO A 52 12.78 37.01 -17.66
N ALA A 53 12.73 36.51 -18.90
CA ALA A 53 13.67 36.77 -19.99
C ALA A 53 13.03 37.46 -21.22
N ARG A 54 11.74 37.79 -21.18
CA ARG A 54 11.02 38.45 -22.27
C ARG A 54 10.59 39.85 -21.82
N SER A 55 10.76 40.85 -22.67
CA SER A 55 10.24 42.19 -22.41
C SER A 55 8.72 42.18 -22.25
N ALA A 56 8.16 43.09 -21.43
CA ALA A 56 6.71 43.27 -21.36
C ALA A 56 6.17 43.41 -22.79
N GLY A 57 5.25 42.49 -23.15
CA GLY A 57 4.82 42.36 -24.54
C GLY A 57 3.38 41.88 -24.61
N GLY A 58 3.04 41.23 -25.70
CA GLY A 58 1.67 40.89 -26.07
C GLY A 58 1.00 42.02 -26.86
N GLN A 59 1.77 43.06 -27.21
CA GLN A 59 1.31 44.17 -28.00
C GLN A 59 1.33 43.79 -29.48
N VAL A 60 0.21 44.06 -30.15
CA VAL A 60 0.12 44.04 -31.60
C VAL A 60 0.61 45.39 -32.11
N THR A 61 1.65 45.40 -32.93
CA THR A 61 2.14 46.59 -33.62
C THR A 61 1.77 46.50 -35.09
N HIS A 62 1.00 47.47 -35.58
CA HIS A 62 0.62 47.60 -36.98
C HIS A 62 0.44 49.09 -37.35
N SER A 63 0.62 49.40 -38.61
CA SER A 63 0.36 50.75 -39.16
C SER A 63 -1.12 51.06 -39.37
N GLY A 64 -2.02 50.12 -39.12
CA GLY A 64 -3.48 50.24 -39.16
C GLY A 64 -4.11 50.30 -37.77
N SER A 65 -5.43 50.26 -37.67
CA SER A 65 -6.15 50.28 -36.40
C SER A 65 -6.08 48.90 -35.70
N PRO A 66 -5.36 48.74 -34.58
CA PRO A 66 -5.30 47.47 -33.85
C PRO A 66 -6.64 47.05 -33.24
N GLU A 67 -7.62 47.95 -33.20
CA GLU A 67 -8.95 47.75 -32.60
C GLU A 67 -9.82 46.79 -33.43
N GLU A 68 -9.52 46.56 -34.68
CA GLU A 68 -10.22 45.61 -35.57
C GLU A 68 -9.69 44.19 -35.43
N TRP A 69 -8.63 44.00 -34.69
CA TRP A 69 -8.01 42.69 -34.48
C TRP A 69 -8.53 42.01 -33.22
N GLY A 70 -9.11 40.86 -33.41
CA GLY A 70 -9.55 40.01 -32.32
C GLY A 70 -9.01 38.59 -32.51
N PHE A 71 -8.46 38.07 -31.46
CA PHE A 71 -8.30 36.64 -31.27
C PHE A 71 -9.48 36.08 -30.47
N GLU A 72 -9.73 34.82 -30.56
CA GLU A 72 -10.81 34.15 -29.81
C GLU A 72 -10.77 34.49 -28.31
N TYR A 73 -9.57 34.67 -27.75
CA TYR A 73 -9.34 34.90 -26.30
C TYR A 73 -9.21 36.37 -25.92
N GLY A 74 -9.16 37.28 -26.87
CA GLY A 74 -9.06 38.69 -26.59
C GLY A 74 -8.78 39.53 -27.81
N SER A 75 -8.93 40.85 -27.69
CA SER A 75 -8.80 41.79 -28.78
C SER A 75 -8.00 43.02 -28.40
N GLY A 76 -7.64 43.85 -29.39
CA GLY A 76 -6.92 45.11 -29.25
C GLY A 76 -5.40 44.90 -29.07
N THR A 77 -4.72 45.94 -28.56
CA THR A 77 -3.25 46.00 -28.45
C THR A 77 -2.65 44.92 -27.52
N ASN A 78 -3.46 44.31 -26.65
CA ASN A 78 -3.05 43.29 -25.71
C ASN A 78 -3.49 41.87 -26.13
N ALA A 79 -4.00 41.69 -27.34
CA ALA A 79 -4.53 40.40 -27.80
C ALA A 79 -3.54 39.24 -27.64
N GLY A 80 -2.25 39.47 -27.91
CA GLY A 80 -1.20 38.46 -27.68
C GLY A 80 -1.05 38.05 -26.21
N SER A 81 -1.19 39.00 -25.28
CA SER A 81 -1.12 38.70 -23.85
C SER A 81 -2.28 37.77 -23.40
N PHE A 82 -3.48 37.98 -23.98
CA PHE A 82 -4.63 37.11 -23.68
C PHE A 82 -4.43 35.68 -24.19
N VAL A 83 -3.84 35.50 -25.37
CA VAL A 83 -3.51 34.18 -25.92
C VAL A 83 -2.52 33.44 -25.01
N TYR A 84 -1.45 34.12 -24.59
CA TYR A 84 -0.47 33.55 -23.67
C TYR A 84 -1.09 33.17 -22.35
N ALA A 85 -1.85 34.07 -21.72
CA ALA A 85 -2.51 33.81 -20.44
C ALA A 85 -3.47 32.62 -20.54
N HIS A 86 -4.26 32.51 -21.61
CA HIS A 86 -5.18 31.40 -21.80
C HIS A 86 -4.48 30.05 -21.79
N PHE A 87 -3.43 29.87 -22.59
CA PHE A 87 -2.72 28.59 -22.65
C PHE A 87 -1.87 28.32 -21.41
N GLU A 88 -1.19 29.33 -20.85
CA GLU A 88 -0.42 29.20 -19.61
C GLU A 88 -1.31 28.76 -18.45
N ASP A 89 -2.39 29.48 -18.20
CA ASP A 89 -3.30 29.20 -17.08
C ASP A 89 -3.98 27.84 -17.28
N THR A 90 -4.55 27.57 -18.46
CA THR A 90 -5.32 26.35 -18.74
C THR A 90 -4.47 25.08 -18.63
N ILE A 91 -3.22 25.11 -19.13
CA ILE A 91 -2.34 23.93 -19.12
C ILE A 91 -1.73 23.74 -17.74
N ARG A 92 -1.31 24.82 -17.05
CA ARG A 92 -0.77 24.72 -15.69
C ARG A 92 -1.83 24.23 -14.70
N ASP A 93 -3.05 24.77 -14.77
CA ASP A 93 -4.15 24.36 -13.89
C ASP A 93 -4.50 22.88 -14.08
N MET A 94 -4.48 22.40 -15.33
CA MET A 94 -4.76 21.00 -15.63
C MET A 94 -3.82 20.01 -14.92
N PHE A 95 -2.54 20.38 -14.75
CA PHE A 95 -1.54 19.55 -14.11
C PHE A 95 -1.23 19.94 -12.65
N SER A 96 -1.82 21.03 -12.14
CA SER A 96 -1.46 21.59 -10.84
C SER A 96 -1.51 20.56 -9.71
N TRP A 97 -2.64 19.87 -9.57
CA TRP A 97 -2.87 18.88 -8.53
C TRP A 97 -2.09 17.57 -8.74
N TRP A 98 -1.77 17.23 -9.98
CA TRP A 98 -0.97 16.06 -10.32
C TRP A 98 0.52 16.17 -9.93
N ARG A 99 0.95 17.35 -9.53
CA ARG A 99 2.30 17.60 -8.99
C ARG A 99 2.41 17.26 -7.51
N GLU A 100 1.27 17.08 -6.84
CA GLU A 100 1.17 16.87 -5.39
C GLU A 100 0.70 15.44 -5.05
N ILE A 101 0.83 14.51 -5.99
CA ILE A 101 0.50 13.09 -5.76
C ILE A 101 1.51 12.42 -4.83
N PRO A 102 1.14 11.31 -4.17
CA PRO A 102 2.05 10.54 -3.34
C PRO A 102 3.37 10.21 -4.03
N THR A 103 4.48 10.44 -3.35
CA THR A 103 5.80 10.09 -3.86
C THR A 103 6.09 8.61 -3.60
N PRO A 104 6.29 7.76 -4.63
CA PRO A 104 6.50 6.32 -4.41
C PRO A 104 7.65 5.97 -3.46
N ALA A 105 8.71 6.77 -3.44
CA ALA A 105 9.86 6.55 -2.58
C ALA A 105 9.54 6.73 -1.07
N ASP A 106 8.50 7.49 -0.72
CA ASP A 106 8.12 7.73 0.67
C ASP A 106 7.56 6.48 1.35
N PHE A 107 7.10 5.49 0.56
CA PHE A 107 6.66 4.19 1.06
C PHE A 107 7.80 3.25 1.45
N ASP A 108 9.03 3.44 0.95
CA ASP A 108 10.11 2.46 1.03
C ASP A 108 10.53 2.13 2.46
N GLN A 109 10.65 3.11 3.33
CA GLN A 109 11.03 2.87 4.72
C GLN A 109 9.98 2.03 5.45
N TYR A 110 8.69 2.28 5.23
CA TYR A 110 7.59 1.56 5.87
C TYR A 110 7.46 0.13 5.34
N LEU A 111 7.66 -0.06 4.04
CA LEU A 111 7.77 -1.39 3.42
C LEU A 111 8.92 -2.21 4.01
N ASN A 112 10.07 -1.57 4.30
CA ASN A 112 11.18 -2.24 4.95
C ASN A 112 10.81 -2.71 6.36
N TYR A 113 10.16 -1.87 7.16
CA TYR A 113 9.70 -2.27 8.49
C TYR A 113 8.70 -3.43 8.45
N LEU A 114 7.69 -3.37 7.56
CA LEU A 114 6.72 -4.47 7.42
C LEU A 114 7.35 -5.76 6.91
N ARG A 115 8.35 -5.67 6.02
CA ARG A 115 9.12 -6.82 5.55
C ARG A 115 9.90 -7.46 6.70
N ASP A 116 10.56 -6.65 7.51
CA ASP A 116 11.33 -7.13 8.66
C ASP A 116 10.38 -7.73 9.72
N ALA A 117 9.21 -7.10 9.97
CA ALA A 117 8.17 -7.66 10.82
C ALA A 117 7.73 -9.05 10.34
N ALA A 118 7.41 -9.20 9.06
CA ALA A 118 7.03 -10.48 8.47
C ALA A 118 8.17 -11.51 8.57
N TRP A 119 9.43 -11.11 8.37
CA TRP A 119 10.57 -12.00 8.47
C TRP A 119 10.73 -12.57 9.88
N TYR A 120 10.54 -11.76 10.94
CA TYR A 120 10.68 -12.22 12.34
C TYR A 120 9.72 -13.36 12.69
N ILE A 121 8.53 -13.40 12.10
CA ILE A 121 7.51 -14.44 12.32
C ILE A 121 7.32 -15.35 11.12
N SER A 122 8.28 -15.42 10.20
CA SER A 122 8.21 -16.26 8.99
C SER A 122 8.26 -17.75 9.33
N LEU A 123 7.08 -18.31 9.53
CA LEU A 123 6.83 -19.72 9.77
C LEU A 123 5.56 -20.13 9.02
N THR A 124 5.57 -21.33 8.44
CA THR A 124 4.37 -21.92 7.82
C THR A 124 3.99 -23.21 8.50
N SER A 125 2.69 -23.45 8.59
CA SER A 125 2.14 -24.66 9.20
C SER A 125 1.01 -25.25 8.36
N THR A 126 0.76 -26.54 8.54
CA THR A 126 -0.45 -27.22 8.08
C THR A 126 -1.16 -27.77 9.30
N GLY A 127 -2.22 -27.07 9.73
CA GLY A 127 -2.81 -27.30 11.04
C GLY A 127 -1.79 -27.07 12.15
N ASP A 128 -1.62 -28.04 13.02
CA ASP A 128 -0.70 -28.03 14.15
C ASP A 128 0.77 -28.32 13.79
N LYS A 129 1.09 -28.65 12.51
CA LYS A 129 2.44 -29.07 12.11
C LYS A 129 3.19 -27.98 11.37
N VAL A 130 4.40 -27.64 11.86
CA VAL A 130 5.34 -26.77 11.17
C VAL A 130 5.77 -27.40 9.84
N GLN A 131 5.66 -26.66 8.74
CA GLN A 131 6.05 -27.09 7.41
C GLN A 131 7.38 -26.47 6.97
N ASP A 132 7.54 -25.17 7.19
CA ASP A 132 8.73 -24.43 6.80
C ASP A 132 9.02 -23.32 7.80
N ILE A 133 10.29 -22.96 7.96
CA ILE A 133 10.76 -21.93 8.87
C ILE A 133 11.70 -21.00 8.10
N GLY A 134 11.25 -19.79 7.86
CA GLY A 134 12.06 -18.76 7.22
C GLY A 134 13.05 -18.10 8.17
N ASN A 135 12.63 -17.82 9.40
CA ASN A 135 13.50 -17.32 10.47
C ASN A 135 13.99 -18.46 11.34
N VAL A 136 15.31 -18.72 11.33
CA VAL A 136 15.94 -19.81 12.06
C VAL A 136 15.66 -19.83 13.58
N GLU A 137 15.42 -18.66 14.18
CA GLU A 137 15.09 -18.58 15.61
C GLU A 137 13.72 -19.22 15.93
N LEU A 138 12.83 -19.32 14.96
CA LEU A 138 11.54 -20.00 15.11
C LEU A 138 11.65 -21.54 15.05
N THR A 139 12.86 -22.11 14.89
CA THR A 139 13.09 -23.53 15.16
C THR A 139 12.74 -23.91 16.60
N ALA A 140 12.72 -22.92 17.51
CA ALA A 140 12.21 -23.06 18.87
C ALA A 140 10.74 -23.54 18.91
N VAL A 141 9.90 -23.13 17.96
CA VAL A 141 8.49 -23.60 17.84
C VAL A 141 8.46 -25.09 17.51
N LYS A 142 9.29 -25.52 16.56
CA LYS A 142 9.40 -26.94 16.21
C LYS A 142 9.96 -27.75 17.35
N PHE A 143 10.99 -27.25 18.03
CA PHE A 143 11.56 -27.87 19.21
C PHE A 143 10.49 -28.10 20.29
N LEU A 144 9.66 -27.08 20.55
CA LEU A 144 8.55 -27.15 21.49
C LEU A 144 7.58 -28.29 21.13
N GLN A 145 7.19 -28.40 19.86
CA GLN A 145 6.30 -29.48 19.39
C GLN A 145 6.90 -30.89 19.48
N ASP A 146 8.19 -31.02 19.19
CA ASP A 146 8.87 -32.31 19.17
C ASP A 146 9.06 -32.86 20.60
N HIS A 147 9.07 -32.02 21.66
CA HIS A 147 9.37 -32.36 23.03
C HIS A 147 8.16 -32.33 23.99
N ILE A 148 7.16 -31.49 23.69
CA ILE A 148 5.92 -31.45 24.46
C ILE A 148 4.86 -32.30 23.73
N GLY A 149 4.19 -33.20 24.45
CA GLY A 149 3.16 -34.08 23.88
C GLY A 149 3.70 -35.33 23.17
N GLY A 150 5.03 -35.56 23.20
CA GLY A 150 5.66 -36.81 22.75
C GLY A 150 5.68 -37.88 23.83
N ASP A 151 6.23 -39.08 23.49
CA ASP A 151 6.37 -40.21 24.44
C ASP A 151 7.32 -39.91 25.61
N ASP A 152 8.10 -38.85 25.56
CA ASP A 152 9.11 -38.48 26.53
C ASP A 152 8.57 -37.70 27.73
N MET A 153 7.49 -36.92 27.54
CA MET A 153 6.81 -36.19 28.61
C MET A 153 5.30 -36.42 28.56
N ASN A 154 4.75 -36.86 29.68
CA ASN A 154 3.34 -37.19 29.81
C ASN A 154 2.82 -36.80 31.21
N GLY A 155 1.55 -36.49 31.30
CA GLY A 155 0.85 -36.10 32.51
C GLY A 155 -0.22 -35.08 32.28
N PRO A 156 -1.19 -34.90 33.19
CA PRO A 156 -2.30 -33.99 33.03
C PRO A 156 -1.88 -32.55 32.70
N MET A 157 -0.82 -32.07 33.34
CA MET A 157 -0.26 -30.74 33.14
C MET A 157 0.36 -30.59 31.75
N ILE A 158 1.18 -31.56 31.34
CA ILE A 158 1.85 -31.55 30.03
C ILE A 158 0.82 -31.58 28.91
N TYR A 159 -0.17 -32.46 29.03
CA TYR A 159 -1.26 -32.58 28.09
C TYR A 159 -2.06 -31.27 27.96
N ALA A 160 -2.39 -30.61 29.08
CA ALA A 160 -3.10 -29.36 29.07
C ALA A 160 -2.27 -28.25 28.44
N PHE A 161 -0.97 -28.16 28.69
CA PHE A 161 -0.05 -27.21 28.09
C PHE A 161 0.10 -27.45 26.57
N ASP A 162 0.24 -28.71 26.18
CA ASP A 162 0.31 -29.07 24.76
C ASP A 162 -0.95 -28.65 24.01
N GLN A 163 -2.13 -29.06 24.47
CA GLN A 163 -3.39 -28.85 23.76
C GLN A 163 -3.86 -27.39 23.73
N ASN A 164 -3.59 -26.65 24.79
CA ASN A 164 -4.04 -25.26 24.88
C ASN A 164 -3.01 -24.25 24.30
N PHE A 165 -1.74 -24.63 24.21
CA PHE A 165 -0.67 -23.72 23.84
C PHE A 165 0.23 -24.27 22.71
N CYS A 166 0.93 -25.42 22.91
CA CYS A 166 1.94 -25.86 21.96
C CYS A 166 1.37 -26.31 20.61
N THR A 167 0.26 -27.03 20.62
CA THR A 167 -0.44 -27.52 19.42
C THR A 167 -0.99 -26.38 18.54
N PRO A 168 -1.72 -25.36 19.05
CA PRO A 168 -2.22 -24.27 18.22
C PRO A 168 -1.17 -23.23 17.81
N LEU A 169 -0.07 -23.09 18.55
CA LEU A 169 0.93 -22.03 18.36
C LEU A 169 1.47 -21.89 16.92
N PRO A 170 1.85 -22.96 16.20
CA PRO A 170 2.35 -22.82 14.82
C PRO A 170 1.29 -22.29 13.86
N GLN A 171 0.03 -22.68 14.03
CA GLN A 171 -1.07 -22.19 13.19
C GLN A 171 -1.33 -20.71 13.45
N VAL A 172 -1.29 -20.28 14.70
CA VAL A 172 -1.47 -18.89 15.11
C VAL A 172 -0.35 -18.02 14.55
N ILE A 173 0.92 -18.40 14.72
CA ILE A 173 2.06 -17.68 14.13
C ILE A 173 1.92 -17.58 12.60
N HIS A 174 1.53 -18.68 11.94
CA HIS A 174 1.29 -18.70 10.49
C HIS A 174 0.16 -17.75 10.08
N GLY A 175 -0.94 -17.72 10.85
CA GLY A 175 -2.04 -16.77 10.61
C GLY A 175 -1.59 -15.33 10.75
N GLN A 176 -0.86 -15.01 11.81
CA GLN A 176 -0.31 -13.66 12.04
C GLN A 176 0.70 -13.25 10.94
N TYR A 177 1.55 -14.19 10.52
CA TYR A 177 2.43 -13.99 9.37
C TYR A 177 1.66 -13.62 8.09
N ALA A 178 0.52 -14.30 7.82
CA ALA A 178 -0.33 -13.98 6.67
C ALA A 178 -0.93 -12.57 6.75
N VAL A 179 -1.37 -12.11 7.93
CA VAL A 179 -1.86 -10.74 8.14
C VAL A 179 -0.75 -9.72 7.93
N MET A 180 0.46 -10.00 8.42
CA MET A 180 1.63 -9.15 8.22
C MET A 180 2.01 -9.02 6.74
N LEU A 181 1.99 -10.12 6.00
CA LEU A 181 2.20 -10.13 4.55
C LEU A 181 1.12 -9.31 3.83
N LEU A 182 -0.14 -9.41 4.26
CA LEU A 182 -1.23 -8.64 3.67
C LEU A 182 -1.00 -7.13 3.85
N ALA A 183 -0.63 -6.68 5.05
CA ALA A 183 -0.32 -5.27 5.29
C ALA A 183 0.83 -4.78 4.40
N GLY A 184 1.91 -5.53 4.30
CA GLY A 184 3.08 -5.18 3.48
C GLY A 184 2.79 -5.20 1.97
N THR A 185 2.07 -6.21 1.47
CA THR A 185 1.75 -6.31 0.04
C THR A 185 0.75 -5.25 -0.41
N THR A 186 -0.19 -4.87 0.45
CA THR A 186 -1.12 -3.77 0.17
C THR A 186 -0.38 -2.44 0.05
N LEU A 187 0.52 -2.14 0.99
CA LEU A 187 1.34 -0.93 0.93
C LEU A 187 2.25 -0.91 -0.31
N CYS A 188 2.77 -2.06 -0.72
CA CYS A 188 3.52 -2.21 -1.96
C CYS A 188 2.63 -1.94 -3.19
N GLY A 189 1.38 -2.42 -3.16
CA GLY A 189 0.39 -2.15 -4.21
C GLY A 189 0.11 -0.66 -4.38
N GLU A 190 -0.06 0.06 -3.29
CA GLU A 190 -0.26 1.52 -3.30
C GLU A 190 0.95 2.24 -3.90
N LYS A 191 2.16 1.89 -3.46
CA LYS A 191 3.39 2.42 -4.07
C LYS A 191 3.43 2.21 -5.59
N GLU A 192 3.07 1.02 -6.07
CA GLU A 192 3.07 0.68 -7.50
C GLU A 192 2.00 1.45 -8.27
N ILE A 193 0.82 1.70 -7.68
CA ILE A 193 -0.21 2.56 -8.27
C ILE A 193 0.37 3.94 -8.57
N TRP A 194 1.03 4.57 -7.60
CA TRP A 194 1.60 5.90 -7.78
C TRP A 194 2.85 5.91 -8.66
N THR A 195 3.67 4.87 -8.65
CA THR A 195 4.79 4.72 -9.59
C THR A 195 4.30 4.71 -11.05
N ASN A 196 3.23 3.97 -11.32
CA ASN A 196 2.63 3.91 -12.65
C ASN A 196 1.88 5.22 -12.99
N ALA A 197 1.22 5.85 -12.02
CA ALA A 197 0.56 7.13 -12.22
C ALA A 197 1.54 8.24 -12.65
N GLU A 198 2.71 8.36 -12.01
CA GLU A 198 3.77 9.28 -12.44
C GLU A 198 4.15 9.07 -13.90
N GLN A 199 4.34 7.81 -14.30
CA GLN A 199 4.69 7.47 -15.68
C GLN A 199 3.56 7.81 -16.66
N ASP A 200 2.31 7.52 -16.30
CA ASP A 200 1.15 7.79 -17.16
C ASP A 200 0.90 9.30 -17.32
N ILE A 201 1.08 10.09 -16.26
CA ILE A 201 0.98 11.57 -16.34
C ILE A 201 2.04 12.11 -17.32
N LEU A 202 3.28 11.64 -17.22
CA LEU A 202 4.35 12.03 -18.16
C LEU A 202 4.04 11.59 -19.59
N ASN A 203 3.46 10.41 -19.78
CA ASN A 203 3.04 9.92 -21.10
C ASN A 203 1.93 10.79 -21.68
N ILE A 204 0.90 11.16 -20.88
CA ILE A 204 -0.18 12.05 -21.29
C ILE A 204 0.40 13.41 -21.70
N ALA A 205 1.27 14.00 -20.91
CA ALA A 205 1.91 15.28 -21.21
C ALA A 205 2.74 15.20 -22.51
N ASN A 206 3.52 14.14 -22.69
CA ASN A 206 4.33 13.96 -23.91
C ASN A 206 3.46 13.75 -25.17
N GLU A 207 2.35 13.01 -25.06
CA GLU A 207 1.42 12.83 -26.18
C GLU A 207 0.70 14.14 -26.51
N MET A 208 0.32 14.94 -25.49
CA MET A 208 -0.19 16.30 -25.73
C MET A 208 0.83 17.17 -26.49
N LEU A 209 2.10 17.13 -26.08
CA LEU A 209 3.18 17.85 -26.76
C LEU A 209 3.28 17.44 -28.24
N LYS A 210 3.27 16.13 -28.53
CA LYS A 210 3.24 15.63 -29.91
C LYS A 210 2.02 16.11 -30.69
N GLY A 211 0.85 16.14 -30.04
CA GLY A 211 -0.39 16.64 -30.64
C GLY A 211 -0.32 18.13 -31.01
N MET A 212 0.28 18.95 -30.13
CA MET A 212 0.55 20.34 -30.43
C MET A 212 1.49 20.53 -31.62
N GLN A 213 2.58 19.72 -31.66
CA GLN A 213 3.58 19.76 -32.75
C GLN A 213 3.04 19.29 -34.10
N ALA A 214 2.08 18.36 -34.10
CA ALA A 214 1.48 17.82 -35.30
C ALA A 214 0.59 18.82 -36.06
N ARG A 215 0.13 19.91 -35.42
CA ARG A 215 -0.59 21.06 -36.01
C ARG A 215 -1.67 20.66 -37.00
N GLY A 216 -2.58 19.76 -36.58
CA GLY A 216 -3.72 19.37 -37.42
C GLY A 216 -3.41 18.46 -38.59
N SER A 217 -2.20 17.91 -38.70
CA SER A 217 -1.80 16.97 -39.78
C SER A 217 -2.41 15.55 -39.66
N GLY A 218 -3.47 15.38 -38.87
CA GLY A 218 -4.16 14.08 -38.72
C GLY A 218 -3.38 13.04 -37.91
N HIS A 219 -2.48 13.45 -37.04
CA HIS A 219 -1.71 12.54 -36.19
C HIS A 219 -2.61 11.90 -35.15
N GLU A 220 -2.77 10.57 -35.23
CA GLU A 220 -3.45 9.81 -34.16
C GLU A 220 -2.57 9.78 -32.91
N ILE A 221 -3.00 10.44 -31.85
CA ILE A 221 -2.31 10.38 -30.55
C ILE A 221 -2.83 9.16 -29.82
N ASN A 222 -1.98 8.18 -29.59
CA ASN A 222 -2.31 6.98 -28.83
C ASN A 222 -1.89 7.16 -27.36
N ILE A 223 -2.81 7.57 -26.49
CA ILE A 223 -2.58 7.43 -25.04
C ILE A 223 -2.92 6.01 -24.66
N LYS A 224 -1.91 5.20 -24.46
CA LYS A 224 -2.04 3.94 -23.74
C LYS A 224 -1.97 4.28 -22.25
N THR A 225 -3.10 4.39 -21.60
CA THR A 225 -3.13 4.40 -20.14
C THR A 225 -2.71 3.03 -19.67
N ILE A 226 -1.47 2.90 -19.26
CA ILE A 226 -0.88 1.63 -18.83
C ILE A 226 -0.81 1.63 -17.31
N ILE A 227 -1.93 1.65 -16.62
CA ILE A 227 -1.90 1.13 -15.26
C ILE A 227 -1.87 -0.40 -15.39
N SER A 228 -0.71 -0.93 -15.72
CA SER A 228 -0.45 -2.35 -15.52
C SER A 228 -0.11 -2.55 -14.05
N LEU A 229 -1.03 -3.08 -13.26
CA LEU A 229 -0.67 -3.65 -11.98
C LEU A 229 0.40 -4.71 -12.24
N ILE A 230 1.65 -4.32 -12.04
CA ILE A 230 2.77 -5.24 -12.03
C ILE A 230 2.49 -6.21 -10.90
N SER A 231 2.66 -7.50 -11.16
CA SER A 231 2.49 -8.55 -10.17
C SER A 231 3.24 -8.19 -8.88
N ILE A 232 2.53 -7.77 -7.86
CA ILE A 232 3.04 -7.38 -6.52
C ILE A 232 3.89 -8.53 -5.91
N ALA A 233 3.69 -9.76 -6.37
CA ALA A 233 4.41 -10.96 -5.96
C ALA A 233 5.94 -10.89 -6.10
N THR A 234 6.48 -9.95 -6.88
CA THR A 234 7.93 -9.81 -7.08
C THR A 234 8.60 -8.86 -6.09
N VAL A 235 7.85 -8.00 -5.42
CA VAL A 235 8.38 -6.91 -4.58
C VAL A 235 8.45 -7.29 -3.11
N PHE A 236 7.50 -8.11 -2.63
CA PHE A 236 7.53 -8.66 -1.28
C PHE A 236 8.01 -10.11 -1.33
N PRO A 237 9.23 -10.41 -0.85
CA PRO A 237 9.76 -11.78 -0.89
C PRO A 237 8.95 -12.66 0.07
N VAL A 238 7.97 -13.35 -0.50
CA VAL A 238 7.24 -14.40 0.21
C VAL A 238 8.12 -15.65 0.17
N PRO A 239 8.63 -16.17 1.30
CA PRO A 239 9.37 -17.42 1.31
C PRO A 239 8.47 -18.56 0.84
N GLY A 240 8.78 -19.14 -0.32
CA GLY A 240 8.17 -20.36 -0.85
C GLY A 240 6.76 -20.23 -1.42
N LYS A 241 6.56 -20.64 -2.66
CA LYS A 241 5.25 -20.74 -3.34
C LYS A 241 4.24 -21.68 -2.63
N GLN A 242 4.63 -22.39 -1.58
CA GLN A 242 3.80 -23.36 -0.86
C GLN A 242 3.03 -22.74 0.33
N ILE A 243 3.33 -21.50 0.71
CA ILE A 243 2.68 -20.78 1.83
C ILE A 243 1.17 -20.59 1.61
N LEU A 244 0.74 -20.53 0.35
CA LEU A 244 -0.63 -20.20 -0.02
C LEU A 244 -1.67 -21.29 0.25
N SER A 245 -1.27 -22.51 0.60
CA SER A 245 -2.23 -23.63 0.71
C SER A 245 -2.85 -23.86 2.08
N GLY A 246 -2.31 -23.30 3.16
CA GLY A 246 -2.71 -23.63 4.54
C GLY A 246 -3.64 -22.64 5.24
N ALA A 247 -3.53 -21.34 5.02
CA ALA A 247 -4.30 -20.30 5.72
C ALA A 247 -5.58 -19.85 4.97
N GLY A 248 -6.07 -20.63 4.06
CA GLY A 248 -7.39 -20.61 3.41
C GLY A 248 -7.81 -19.32 2.72
N THR A 249 -8.22 -18.28 3.41
CA THR A 249 -8.92 -17.12 2.80
C THR A 249 -8.23 -15.78 3.00
N VAL A 250 -7.44 -15.58 4.05
CA VAL A 250 -6.56 -14.40 4.13
C VAL A 250 -5.50 -14.47 3.04
N LEU A 251 -4.99 -15.68 2.77
CA LEU A 251 -4.10 -15.93 1.64
C LEU A 251 -4.84 -15.89 0.29
N GLY A 252 -6.14 -16.15 0.25
CA GLY A 252 -6.98 -15.92 -0.95
C GLY A 252 -7.13 -14.44 -1.26
N ALA A 253 -7.29 -13.58 -0.26
CA ALA A 253 -7.25 -12.13 -0.42
C ALA A 253 -5.86 -11.67 -0.85
N LEU A 254 -4.81 -12.20 -0.24
CA LEU A 254 -3.42 -11.96 -0.62
C LEU A 254 -3.16 -12.42 -2.07
N ASP A 255 -3.57 -13.64 -2.46
CA ASP A 255 -3.43 -14.16 -3.82
C ASP A 255 -4.19 -13.29 -4.84
N SER A 256 -5.37 -12.81 -4.50
CA SER A 256 -6.16 -11.91 -5.36
C SER A 256 -5.58 -10.48 -5.44
N LEU A 257 -4.85 -10.02 -4.42
CA LEU A 257 -4.07 -8.78 -4.48
C LEU A 257 -2.78 -8.97 -5.30
N LEU A 258 -2.15 -10.14 -5.20
CA LEU A 258 -0.95 -10.49 -5.95
C LEU A 258 -1.25 -10.77 -7.44
N HIS A 259 -2.45 -11.25 -7.75
CA HIS A 259 -2.91 -11.61 -9.10
C HIS A 259 -4.26 -10.95 -9.38
N PRO A 260 -4.34 -9.62 -9.51
CA PRO A 260 -5.59 -8.97 -9.85
C PRO A 260 -6.08 -9.52 -11.19
N GLY A 261 -7.27 -10.08 -11.19
CA GLY A 261 -7.91 -10.64 -12.38
C GLY A 261 -8.01 -9.59 -13.48
N GLY A 262 -7.74 -10.02 -14.71
CA GLY A 262 -7.58 -9.27 -15.96
C GLY A 262 -8.09 -7.83 -15.94
N GLN A 263 -7.17 -6.91 -16.15
CA GLN A 263 -7.45 -5.49 -16.24
C GLN A 263 -8.41 -5.18 -17.39
N PRO A 264 -9.32 -4.22 -17.23
CA PRO A 264 -9.97 -3.62 -18.36
C PRO A 264 -8.89 -2.88 -19.19
N THR A 265 -8.41 -3.51 -20.24
CA THR A 265 -7.67 -2.83 -21.30
C THR A 265 -8.62 -1.82 -21.92
N GLN A 266 -8.59 -0.57 -21.45
CA GLN A 266 -9.28 0.48 -22.17
C GLN A 266 -8.65 0.61 -23.56
N PRO A 267 -9.46 0.73 -24.62
CA PRO A 267 -8.93 0.96 -25.95
C PRO A 267 -8.18 2.30 -25.95
N PRO A 268 -7.04 2.41 -26.67
CA PRO A 268 -6.27 3.63 -26.75
C PRO A 268 -7.19 4.77 -27.20
N ALA A 269 -7.18 5.88 -26.45
CA ALA A 269 -7.90 7.08 -26.86
C ALA A 269 -7.24 7.66 -28.11
N LYS A 270 -8.00 7.77 -29.19
CA LYS A 270 -7.54 8.43 -30.41
C LYS A 270 -7.76 9.93 -30.30
N PHE A 271 -6.71 10.69 -30.49
CA PHE A 271 -6.76 12.15 -30.52
C PHE A 271 -6.70 12.63 -31.98
N GLU A 272 -7.83 13.02 -32.52
CA GLU A 272 -7.88 13.93 -33.66
C GLU A 272 -8.16 15.32 -33.09
N ALA A 273 -7.15 16.18 -33.06
CA ALA A 273 -7.31 17.53 -32.57
C ALA A 273 -7.08 18.52 -33.71
N GLY A 274 -8.16 19.14 -34.13
CA GLY A 274 -8.12 20.22 -35.12
C GLY A 274 -7.69 21.57 -34.55
N SER A 275 -7.43 21.66 -33.23
CA SER A 275 -7.05 22.89 -32.53
C SER A 275 -6.26 22.60 -31.24
N PRO A 276 -5.50 23.57 -30.71
CA PRO A 276 -4.82 23.43 -29.40
C PRO A 276 -5.78 23.10 -28.28
N ASP A 277 -6.95 23.73 -28.20
CA ASP A 277 -7.96 23.45 -27.19
C ASP A 277 -8.51 22.03 -27.31
N GLY A 278 -8.62 21.52 -28.53
CA GLY A 278 -8.95 20.11 -28.75
C GLY A 278 -7.93 19.15 -28.16
N VAL A 279 -6.63 19.43 -28.27
CA VAL A 279 -5.57 18.66 -27.62
C VAL A 279 -5.67 18.76 -26.09
N ILE A 280 -5.88 19.98 -25.56
CA ILE A 280 -6.04 20.22 -24.12
C ILE A 280 -7.26 19.45 -23.57
N GLY A 281 -8.40 19.54 -24.28
CA GLY A 281 -9.62 18.81 -23.89
C GLY A 281 -9.37 17.30 -23.78
N LYS A 282 -8.68 16.72 -24.75
CA LYS A 282 -8.31 15.31 -24.74
C LYS A 282 -7.33 14.96 -23.61
N GLY A 283 -6.36 15.84 -23.33
CA GLY A 283 -5.46 15.68 -22.18
C GLY A 283 -6.22 15.64 -20.85
N LYS A 284 -7.20 16.54 -20.66
CA LYS A 284 -8.10 16.54 -19.49
C LYS A 284 -8.90 15.25 -19.39
N ASP A 285 -9.45 14.75 -20.48
CA ASP A 285 -10.19 13.47 -20.51
C ASP A 285 -9.29 12.30 -20.13
N ALA A 286 -8.04 12.30 -20.60
CA ALA A 286 -7.06 11.26 -20.26
C ALA A 286 -6.67 11.28 -18.79
N LEU A 287 -6.40 12.46 -18.21
CA LEU A 287 -6.12 12.60 -16.76
C LEU A 287 -7.33 12.16 -15.92
N LYS A 288 -8.55 12.51 -16.34
CA LYS A 288 -9.78 12.04 -15.68
C LYS A 288 -9.92 10.52 -15.74
N THR A 289 -9.60 9.91 -16.86
CA THR A 289 -9.61 8.46 -17.02
C THR A 289 -8.55 7.79 -16.12
N LEU A 290 -7.36 8.38 -16.01
CA LEU A 290 -6.32 7.94 -15.08
C LEU A 290 -6.83 7.99 -13.63
N ALA A 291 -7.42 9.11 -13.21
CA ALA A 291 -8.00 9.24 -11.87
C ALA A 291 -9.05 8.16 -11.57
N GLN A 292 -9.96 7.90 -12.52
CA GLN A 292 -10.97 6.84 -12.38
C GLN A 292 -10.36 5.44 -12.27
N SER A 293 -9.28 5.18 -13.01
CA SER A 293 -8.57 3.91 -12.95
C SER A 293 -7.90 3.69 -11.59
N ILE A 294 -7.23 4.72 -11.06
CA ILE A 294 -6.63 4.69 -9.71
C ILE A 294 -7.72 4.44 -8.68
N ARG A 295 -8.83 5.19 -8.72
CA ARG A 295 -9.97 4.98 -7.83
C ARG A 295 -10.46 3.53 -7.82
N THR A 296 -10.64 2.95 -9.01
CA THR A 296 -11.11 1.56 -9.13
C THR A 296 -10.16 0.57 -8.46
N LEU A 297 -8.84 0.78 -8.57
CA LEU A 297 -7.84 -0.07 -7.93
C LEU A 297 -7.86 0.06 -6.41
N GLU A 298 -7.98 1.28 -5.91
CA GLU A 298 -8.06 1.55 -4.47
C GLU A 298 -9.35 1.02 -3.85
N ASP A 299 -10.50 1.19 -4.53
CA ASP A 299 -11.77 0.63 -4.10
C ASP A 299 -11.71 -0.92 -4.03
N ASP A 300 -11.07 -1.57 -5.01
CA ASP A 300 -10.86 -3.03 -5.01
C ASP A 300 -9.92 -3.45 -3.86
N MET A 301 -8.87 -2.69 -3.61
CA MET A 301 -7.96 -2.88 -2.47
C MET A 301 -8.70 -2.76 -1.14
N ALA A 302 -9.47 -1.69 -0.93
CA ALA A 302 -10.27 -1.48 0.28
C ALA A 302 -11.24 -2.65 0.54
N ASN A 303 -11.95 -3.09 -0.50
CA ASN A 303 -12.87 -4.22 -0.38
C ASN A 303 -12.16 -5.52 0.03
N LYS A 304 -11.00 -5.82 -0.55
CA LYS A 304 -10.20 -7.00 -0.19
C LYS A 304 -9.68 -6.94 1.25
N LEU A 305 -9.32 -5.75 1.74
CA LEU A 305 -8.91 -5.55 3.13
C LEU A 305 -10.09 -5.78 4.09
N LYS A 306 -11.30 -5.31 3.76
CA LYS A 306 -12.53 -5.59 4.50
C LYS A 306 -12.84 -7.08 4.56
N ASP A 307 -12.72 -7.78 3.44
CA ASP A 307 -12.92 -9.24 3.36
C ASP A 307 -11.89 -10.01 4.18
N ALA A 308 -10.64 -9.56 4.18
CA ALA A 308 -9.59 -10.13 5.03
C ALA A 308 -9.89 -9.93 6.51
N MET A 309 -10.30 -8.72 6.91
CA MET A 309 -10.71 -8.42 8.30
C MET A 309 -11.88 -9.31 8.76
N ASN A 310 -12.92 -9.46 7.91
CA ASN A 310 -14.04 -10.39 8.14
C ASN A 310 -13.56 -11.83 8.32
N THR A 311 -12.53 -12.24 7.56
CA THR A 311 -11.97 -13.58 7.64
C THR A 311 -11.25 -13.82 8.96
N VAL A 312 -10.40 -12.86 9.40
CA VAL A 312 -9.70 -12.95 10.68
C VAL A 312 -10.70 -13.07 11.83
N THR A 313 -11.72 -12.20 11.87
CA THR A 313 -12.73 -12.21 12.93
C THR A 313 -13.57 -13.50 12.94
N SER A 314 -13.91 -14.05 11.78
CA SER A 314 -14.70 -15.29 11.68
C SER A 314 -13.89 -16.57 11.99
N ARG A 315 -12.57 -16.50 11.94
CA ARG A 315 -11.64 -17.63 12.17
C ARG A 315 -10.61 -17.31 13.25
N ALA A 316 -11.03 -16.62 14.31
CA ALA A 316 -10.18 -16.13 15.39
C ALA A 316 -9.10 -17.13 15.84
N GLY A 317 -9.46 -18.39 16.08
CA GLY A 317 -8.51 -19.43 16.53
C GLY A 317 -7.38 -19.81 15.55
N SER A 318 -7.36 -19.21 14.31
CA SER A 318 -6.22 -19.34 13.41
C SER A 318 -5.23 -18.17 13.54
N PHE A 319 -5.57 -17.15 14.32
CA PHE A 319 -4.81 -15.90 14.43
C PHE A 319 -4.47 -15.55 15.87
N ASP A 320 -5.17 -16.17 16.81
CA ASP A 320 -5.09 -15.93 18.24
C ASP A 320 -5.20 -17.26 19.00
N LEU A 321 -4.50 -17.40 20.12
CA LEU A 321 -4.58 -18.62 20.92
C LEU A 321 -5.98 -18.77 21.52
N PRO A 322 -6.55 -19.99 21.50
CA PRO A 322 -7.84 -20.20 22.12
C PRO A 322 -7.72 -20.04 23.64
N LYS A 323 -8.75 -19.44 24.26
CA LYS A 323 -8.80 -19.39 25.73
C LYS A 323 -8.61 -20.78 26.32
N PRO A 324 -7.74 -20.94 27.35
CA PRO A 324 -7.44 -22.23 27.93
C PRO A 324 -8.72 -22.94 28.40
N LYS A 325 -8.87 -24.20 28.01
CA LYS A 325 -10.00 -25.06 28.42
C LYS A 325 -9.55 -26.02 29.49
N LEU A 326 -10.42 -26.27 30.47
CA LEU A 326 -10.26 -27.39 31.38
C LEU A 326 -10.42 -28.68 30.57
N LEU A 327 -9.35 -29.45 30.46
CA LEU A 327 -9.34 -30.73 29.73
C LEU A 327 -9.66 -31.88 30.71
N ASP A 328 -10.37 -32.88 30.21
CA ASP A 328 -10.56 -34.13 30.98
C ASP A 328 -9.26 -34.94 30.92
N THR A 329 -8.62 -35.04 32.05
CA THR A 329 -7.33 -35.76 32.22
C THR A 329 -7.48 -37.06 33.00
N THR A 330 -8.73 -37.53 33.20
CA THR A 330 -9.01 -38.74 34.01
C THR A 330 -8.46 -40.03 33.42
N GLU A 331 -8.07 -40.06 32.13
CA GLU A 331 -7.48 -41.21 31.46
C GLU A 331 -5.93 -41.21 31.47
N ILE A 332 -5.28 -40.21 32.09
CA ILE A 332 -3.82 -40.07 32.10
C ILE A 332 -3.27 -40.69 33.41
N ASP A 333 -2.90 -41.96 33.34
CA ASP A 333 -2.51 -42.78 34.52
C ASP A 333 -1.02 -42.61 34.91
N GLU A 334 -0.14 -42.16 34.01
CA GLU A 334 1.30 -42.04 34.31
C GLU A 334 1.81 -40.63 34.12
N MET A 335 2.51 -40.10 35.10
CA MET A 335 3.21 -38.83 35.03
C MET A 335 4.71 -39.08 34.76
N LYS A 336 5.14 -38.72 33.54
CA LYS A 336 6.54 -38.74 33.14
C LYS A 336 6.94 -37.31 32.77
N VAL A 337 7.71 -36.66 33.62
CA VAL A 337 8.10 -35.25 33.42
C VAL A 337 9.62 -35.14 33.52
N ASN A 338 10.22 -34.59 32.46
CA ASN A 338 11.62 -34.19 32.47
C ASN A 338 11.69 -32.71 32.88
N LEU A 339 11.98 -32.49 34.18
CA LEU A 339 12.01 -31.15 34.77
C LEU A 339 13.11 -30.25 34.17
N ASP A 340 14.28 -30.83 33.85
CA ASP A 340 15.39 -30.08 33.27
C ASP A 340 15.02 -29.57 31.87
N GLU A 341 14.30 -30.38 31.11
CA GLU A 341 13.83 -30.02 29.76
C GLU A 341 12.70 -29.02 29.81
N LEU A 342 11.74 -29.14 30.72
CA LEU A 342 10.72 -28.13 30.95
C LEU A 342 11.32 -26.80 31.38
N HIS A 343 12.34 -26.85 32.25
CA HIS A 343 13.07 -25.66 32.66
C HIS A 343 13.80 -25.01 31.47
N PHE A 344 14.42 -25.79 30.58
CA PHE A 344 15.04 -25.30 29.34
C PHE A 344 14.00 -24.68 28.40
N ILE A 345 12.84 -25.32 28.23
CA ILE A 345 11.74 -24.76 27.43
C ILE A 345 11.30 -23.40 27.99
N ALA A 346 11.13 -23.32 29.32
CA ALA A 346 10.68 -22.09 29.97
C ALA A 346 11.69 -20.92 29.88
N THR A 347 12.99 -21.24 30.02
CA THR A 347 14.05 -20.22 30.18
C THR A 347 14.84 -19.94 28.92
N ASP A 348 14.77 -20.76 27.88
CA ASP A 348 15.50 -20.59 26.62
C ASP A 348 14.57 -20.62 25.40
N THR A 349 13.70 -21.66 25.29
CA THR A 349 12.88 -21.83 24.07
C THR A 349 11.78 -20.80 23.94
N LEU A 350 10.94 -20.62 24.95
CA LEU A 350 9.84 -19.66 24.95
C LEU A 350 10.32 -18.20 24.86
N PRO A 351 11.38 -17.76 25.59
CA PRO A 351 11.95 -16.43 25.42
C PRO A 351 12.50 -16.13 24.02
N LYS A 352 12.99 -17.13 23.28
CA LYS A 352 13.38 -16.94 21.88
C LYS A 352 12.17 -16.63 21.00
N ILE A 353 11.07 -17.37 21.17
CA ILE A 353 9.81 -17.13 20.45
C ILE A 353 9.25 -15.73 20.79
N GLU A 354 9.12 -15.43 22.09
CA GLU A 354 8.68 -14.12 22.59
C GLU A 354 9.47 -12.97 21.93
N LYS A 355 10.79 -13.09 21.92
CA LYS A 355 11.66 -12.06 21.32
C LYS A 355 11.35 -11.82 19.84
N GLN A 356 11.10 -12.89 19.05
CA GLN A 356 10.79 -12.72 17.62
C GLN A 356 9.42 -12.05 17.42
N LEU A 357 8.42 -12.43 18.22
CA LEU A 357 7.10 -11.82 18.20
C LEU A 357 7.15 -10.33 18.59
N ASN A 358 7.90 -9.97 19.64
CA ASN A 358 8.09 -8.57 20.02
C ASN A 358 8.77 -7.76 18.90
N LEU A 359 9.84 -8.30 18.27
CA LEU A 359 10.50 -7.65 17.15
C LEU A 359 9.56 -7.48 15.95
N ALA A 360 8.68 -8.45 15.69
CA ALA A 360 7.67 -8.34 14.64
C ALA A 360 6.65 -7.24 14.95
N SER A 361 6.12 -7.21 16.19
CA SER A 361 5.17 -6.18 16.62
C SER A 361 5.77 -4.76 16.57
N ASP A 362 7.01 -4.59 17.07
CA ASP A 362 7.71 -3.30 17.05
C ASP A 362 7.88 -2.79 15.61
N ASN A 363 8.35 -3.66 14.70
CA ASN A 363 8.54 -3.28 13.30
C ASN A 363 7.19 -3.02 12.60
N ALA A 364 6.14 -3.79 12.88
CA ALA A 364 4.80 -3.53 12.38
C ALA A 364 4.29 -2.16 12.85
N SER A 365 4.57 -1.79 14.11
CA SER A 365 4.24 -0.47 14.65
C SER A 365 4.92 0.65 13.86
N TYR A 366 6.23 0.54 13.58
CA TYR A 366 6.95 1.53 12.76
C TYR A 366 6.44 1.57 11.32
N GLY A 367 6.12 0.42 10.74
CA GLY A 367 5.51 0.32 9.41
C GLY A 367 4.15 1.00 9.31
N GLY A 368 3.38 1.01 10.40
CA GLY A 368 2.06 1.63 10.48
C GLY A 368 2.03 3.16 10.48
N TYR A 369 3.15 3.83 10.75
CA TYR A 369 3.24 5.31 10.80
C TYR A 369 3.46 5.95 9.43
N CYS A 370 2.72 5.57 8.41
CA CYS A 370 2.93 6.02 7.03
C CYS A 370 1.80 6.88 6.45
N SER A 371 0.95 7.49 7.27
CA SER A 371 -0.20 8.30 6.80
C SER A 371 0.21 9.37 5.78
N ASP A 372 1.33 10.03 6.00
CA ASP A 372 1.78 11.12 5.14
C ASP A 372 2.13 10.65 3.72
N ALA A 373 2.58 9.39 3.57
CA ALA A 373 2.87 8.80 2.26
C ALA A 373 1.62 8.55 1.42
N TRP A 374 0.43 8.48 2.05
CA TRP A 374 -0.86 8.27 1.37
C TRP A 374 -1.56 9.57 0.96
N TYR A 375 -1.04 10.73 1.42
CA TYR A 375 -1.69 12.00 1.19
C TYR A 375 -1.72 12.38 -0.29
N ARG A 376 -2.89 12.80 -0.77
CA ARG A 376 -3.12 13.34 -2.11
C ARG A 376 -4.21 14.39 -2.13
N PRO A 377 -4.17 15.36 -3.06
CA PRO A 377 -5.25 16.33 -3.22
C PRO A 377 -6.56 15.67 -3.71
N ILE A 378 -7.69 16.10 -3.19
CA ILE A 378 -9.02 15.65 -3.64
C ILE A 378 -9.28 16.07 -5.10
N ASP A 379 -8.74 17.21 -5.50
CA ASP A 379 -8.99 17.82 -6.81
C ASP A 379 -8.46 17.03 -8.00
N ILE A 380 -7.59 16.03 -7.79
CA ILE A 380 -7.22 15.07 -8.84
C ILE A 380 -8.39 14.15 -9.23
N GLY A 381 -9.45 14.08 -8.41
CA GLY A 381 -10.66 13.32 -8.72
C GLY A 381 -10.54 11.79 -8.54
N VAL A 382 -9.51 11.31 -7.85
CA VAL A 382 -9.31 9.88 -7.58
C VAL A 382 -10.27 9.39 -6.50
N SER A 383 -10.44 10.15 -5.40
CA SER A 383 -11.25 9.74 -4.26
C SER A 383 -11.88 10.96 -3.60
N ASP A 384 -12.93 10.73 -2.81
CA ASP A 384 -13.56 11.74 -1.97
C ASP A 384 -12.77 11.99 -0.66
N THR A 385 -11.70 11.21 -0.42
CA THR A 385 -10.79 11.35 0.72
C THR A 385 -9.36 11.62 0.26
N VAL A 386 -8.60 12.31 1.11
CA VAL A 386 -7.18 12.66 0.83
C VAL A 386 -6.21 11.49 1.09
N TYR A 387 -6.68 10.35 1.61
CA TYR A 387 -5.84 9.22 1.99
C TYR A 387 -6.24 7.90 1.33
N GLY A 388 -7.23 7.88 0.43
CA GLY A 388 -7.71 6.65 -0.22
C GLY A 388 -8.05 5.53 0.74
N PRO A 389 -7.56 4.29 0.51
CA PRO A 389 -7.85 3.12 1.33
C PRO A 389 -6.98 3.01 2.60
N TYR A 390 -6.37 4.11 3.04
CA TYR A 390 -5.49 4.14 4.22
C TYR A 390 -6.19 3.64 5.49
N GLU A 391 -7.48 3.94 5.66
CA GLU A 391 -8.23 3.55 6.85
C GLU A 391 -8.33 2.02 6.98
N GLU A 392 -8.70 1.34 5.90
CA GLU A 392 -8.78 -0.12 5.84
C GLU A 392 -7.39 -0.75 5.99
N TRP A 393 -6.39 -0.15 5.33
CA TRP A 393 -5.01 -0.62 5.46
C TRP A 393 -4.46 -0.44 6.87
N SER A 394 -4.71 0.71 7.51
CA SER A 394 -4.28 1.02 8.87
C SER A 394 -4.91 0.05 9.89
N ALA A 395 -6.17 -0.34 9.67
CA ALA A 395 -6.83 -1.33 10.51
C ALA A 395 -6.15 -2.70 10.43
N ILE A 396 -5.79 -3.17 9.23
CA ILE A 396 -5.04 -4.43 9.04
C ILE A 396 -3.62 -4.34 9.63
N SER A 397 -2.93 -3.22 9.44
CA SER A 397 -1.59 -3.00 10.00
C SER A 397 -1.61 -2.99 11.54
N SER A 398 -2.61 -2.33 12.13
CA SER A 398 -2.80 -2.33 13.58
C SER A 398 -3.14 -3.72 14.11
N LEU A 399 -4.03 -4.44 13.43
CA LEU A 399 -4.35 -5.82 13.77
C LEU A 399 -3.11 -6.73 13.75
N ALA A 400 -2.27 -6.63 12.72
CA ALA A 400 -1.04 -7.41 12.61
C ALA A 400 -0.09 -7.17 13.80
N LYS A 401 0.09 -5.89 14.17
CA LYS A 401 0.88 -5.47 15.33
C LYS A 401 0.30 -6.04 16.63
N GLU A 402 -1.02 -5.89 16.85
CA GLU A 402 -1.66 -6.25 18.12
C GLU A 402 -1.72 -7.76 18.32
N LEU A 403 -2.02 -8.52 17.27
CA LEU A 403 -1.98 -9.98 17.31
C LEU A 403 -0.59 -10.51 17.71
N THR A 404 0.47 -9.94 17.14
CA THR A 404 1.85 -10.36 17.48
C THR A 404 2.26 -9.91 18.88
N ALA A 405 1.81 -8.76 19.36
CA ALA A 405 2.06 -8.27 20.71
C ALA A 405 1.35 -9.14 21.76
N ASP A 406 0.10 -9.49 21.50
CA ASP A 406 -0.71 -10.33 22.39
C ASP A 406 -0.10 -11.73 22.50
N LEU A 407 0.22 -12.36 21.39
CA LEU A 407 0.88 -13.66 21.38
C LEU A 407 2.26 -13.61 22.07
N ALA A 408 3.04 -12.54 21.91
CA ALA A 408 4.31 -12.37 22.62
C ALA A 408 4.12 -12.37 24.13
N TRP A 409 3.09 -11.68 24.61
CA TRP A 409 2.74 -11.67 26.03
C TRP A 409 2.30 -13.06 26.52
N GLU A 410 1.48 -13.79 25.76
CA GLU A 410 1.02 -15.13 26.11
C GLU A 410 2.18 -16.13 26.18
N VAL A 411 3.12 -16.08 25.22
CA VAL A 411 4.33 -16.87 25.19
C VAL A 411 5.20 -16.60 26.42
N LYS A 412 5.41 -15.31 26.74
CA LYS A 412 6.16 -14.88 27.94
C LYS A 412 5.51 -15.39 29.21
N ALA A 413 4.21 -15.15 29.37
CA ALA A 413 3.44 -15.58 30.51
C ALA A 413 3.52 -17.09 30.71
N SER A 414 3.41 -17.87 29.63
CA SER A 414 3.55 -19.34 29.63
C SER A 414 4.93 -19.75 30.07
N GLY A 415 5.99 -19.07 29.63
CA GLY A 415 7.37 -19.34 30.05
C GLY A 415 7.61 -19.06 31.53
N GLU A 416 7.17 -17.94 32.05
CA GLU A 416 7.30 -17.56 33.45
C GLU A 416 6.60 -18.55 34.38
N HIS A 417 5.39 -18.99 34.02
CA HIS A 417 4.67 -19.99 34.83
C HIS A 417 5.27 -21.37 34.76
N LEU A 418 5.78 -21.78 33.60
CA LEU A 418 6.45 -23.07 33.44
C LEU A 418 7.74 -23.07 34.25
N ALA A 419 8.54 -22.00 34.30
CA ALA A 419 9.72 -21.86 35.13
C ALA A 419 9.40 -22.00 36.61
N ILE A 420 8.36 -21.28 37.10
CA ILE A 420 7.90 -21.38 38.48
C ILE A 420 7.49 -22.83 38.84
N ALA A 421 6.81 -23.50 37.90
CA ALA A 421 6.40 -24.90 38.13
C ALA A 421 7.59 -25.85 38.25
N THR A 422 8.66 -25.63 37.47
CA THR A 422 9.88 -26.49 37.50
C THR A 422 10.81 -26.19 38.67
N GLU A 423 10.93 -24.95 39.14
CA GLU A 423 11.75 -24.56 40.28
C GLU A 423 11.21 -25.10 41.62
N GLN A 424 9.94 -25.43 41.66
CA GLN A 424 9.26 -25.86 42.89
C GLN A 424 9.25 -27.37 43.05
N THR A 425 10.28 -28.06 42.55
CA THR A 425 10.53 -29.50 42.74
C THR A 425 10.53 -29.87 44.22
N GLY A 426 9.46 -30.44 44.69
CA GLY A 426 9.21 -30.79 46.10
C GLY A 426 7.78 -30.47 46.52
N ARG A 427 7.01 -29.80 45.62
CA ARG A 427 5.59 -29.57 45.84
C ARG A 427 4.77 -30.82 45.50
N THR A 428 3.65 -30.94 46.17
CA THR A 428 2.66 -31.97 45.86
C THR A 428 1.98 -31.64 44.52
N GLU A 429 1.50 -32.66 43.81
CA GLU A 429 0.70 -32.54 42.57
C GLU A 429 -0.39 -31.49 42.67
N ALA A 430 -1.07 -31.40 43.82
CA ALA A 430 -2.07 -30.36 44.12
C ALA A 430 -1.54 -28.90 44.03
N GLN A 431 -0.26 -28.67 44.37
CA GLN A 431 0.37 -27.35 44.33
C GLN A 431 0.77 -26.94 42.88
N ILE A 432 1.14 -27.92 42.06
CA ILE A 432 1.40 -27.75 40.64
C ILE A 432 0.08 -27.45 39.94
N GLU A 433 -0.98 -28.21 40.23
CA GLU A 433 -2.34 -27.96 39.70
C GLU A 433 -2.84 -26.57 40.05
N ASP A 434 -2.62 -26.10 41.28
CA ASP A 434 -3.03 -24.76 41.74
C ASP A 434 -2.24 -23.63 41.04
N SER A 435 -0.97 -23.88 40.70
CA SER A 435 -0.15 -22.95 39.92
C SER A 435 -0.67 -22.85 38.48
N MET A 436 -1.04 -23.97 37.86
CA MET A 436 -1.58 -24.03 36.51
C MET A 436 -2.99 -23.42 36.41
N LYS A 437 -3.83 -23.58 37.43
CA LYS A 437 -5.13 -22.87 37.51
C LYS A 437 -4.96 -21.35 37.59
N ARG A 438 -3.92 -20.89 38.32
CA ARG A 438 -3.59 -19.45 38.34
C ARG A 438 -3.07 -18.95 36.98
N HIS A 439 -2.28 -19.77 36.29
CA HIS A 439 -1.84 -19.46 34.96
C HIS A 439 -3.01 -19.36 33.96
N ALA A 440 -3.89 -20.36 33.93
CA ALA A 440 -5.07 -20.37 33.11
C ALA A 440 -5.93 -19.12 33.36
N LYS A 441 -6.11 -18.71 34.62
CA LYS A 441 -6.82 -17.51 34.98
C LYS A 441 -6.11 -16.23 34.50
N MET A 442 -4.79 -16.16 34.54
CA MET A 442 -4.03 -15.02 34.09
C MET A 442 -4.12 -14.88 32.55
N LEU A 443 -4.07 -15.99 31.80
CA LEU A 443 -4.34 -15.98 30.36
C LEU A 443 -5.82 -15.59 30.05
N GLU A 444 -6.74 -15.97 30.92
CA GLU A 444 -8.16 -15.57 30.82
C GLU A 444 -8.35 -14.05 31.09
N ASP A 445 -7.60 -13.48 32.05
CA ASP A 445 -7.60 -12.04 32.35
C ASP A 445 -6.94 -11.21 31.22
N GLY A 446 -6.08 -11.83 30.40
CA GLY A 446 -5.51 -11.32 29.14
C GLY A 446 -4.35 -10.33 29.30
N SER A 447 -3.75 -10.01 28.18
CA SER A 447 -2.63 -9.06 28.03
C SER A 447 -3.02 -7.60 28.18
N GLY A 448 -4.32 -7.30 28.15
CA GLY A 448 -4.85 -5.97 27.95
C GLY A 448 -5.08 -5.61 26.48
N TYR A 449 -4.70 -6.49 25.55
CA TYR A 449 -5.08 -6.46 24.14
C TYR A 449 -6.30 -7.34 23.88
N ASP A 450 -7.17 -6.95 22.96
CA ASP A 450 -8.27 -7.78 22.43
C ASP A 450 -8.32 -7.58 20.89
N PRO A 451 -7.27 -8.03 20.18
CA PRO A 451 -7.13 -7.74 18.75
C PRO A 451 -8.30 -8.28 17.92
N ILE A 452 -8.86 -9.43 18.29
CA ILE A 452 -10.04 -10.01 17.62
C ILE A 452 -11.31 -9.24 17.95
N GLY A 453 -11.48 -8.81 19.22
CA GLY A 453 -12.60 -7.98 19.64
C GLY A 453 -12.60 -6.62 18.96
N ASP A 454 -11.46 -5.97 18.89
CA ASP A 454 -11.31 -4.67 18.21
C ASP A 454 -11.50 -4.80 16.69
N ALA A 455 -10.97 -5.84 16.05
CA ALA A 455 -11.24 -6.15 14.65
C ALA A 455 -12.74 -6.41 14.40
N THR A 456 -13.42 -7.11 15.31
CA THR A 456 -14.86 -7.39 15.22
C THR A 456 -15.67 -6.10 15.31
N LYS A 457 -15.30 -5.19 16.20
CA LYS A 457 -15.91 -3.87 16.32
C LYS A 457 -15.73 -3.08 15.04
N TRP A 458 -14.52 -3.01 14.53
CA TRP A 458 -14.21 -2.31 13.26
C TRP A 458 -15.06 -2.85 12.10
N VAL A 459 -15.15 -4.18 11.94
CA VAL A 459 -15.99 -4.82 10.91
C VAL A 459 -17.45 -4.41 11.02
N ASN A 460 -18.00 -4.32 12.24
CA ASN A 460 -19.40 -3.94 12.46
C ASN A 460 -19.67 -2.46 12.15
N GLU A 461 -18.67 -1.59 12.30
CA GLU A 461 -18.76 -0.16 11.99
C GLU A 461 -18.65 0.14 10.50
N HIS A 462 -18.01 -0.77 9.71
CA HIS A 462 -17.71 -0.57 8.29
C HIS A 462 -18.48 -1.52 7.35
N ARG A 463 -19.54 -2.14 7.84
CA ARG A 463 -20.48 -2.99 7.06
C ARG A 463 -21.42 -2.23 6.15
#